data_bcb0bfe7631b1f32191a948b5d873fe2
#
_entry.id   bcb0bfe7631b1f32191a948b5d873fe2
#
_cell.length_a   1.000
_cell.length_b   1.000
_cell.length_c   1.000
_cell.angle_alpha   90.00
_cell.angle_beta   90.00
_cell.angle_gamma   90.00
#
_symmetry.space_group_name_H-M   'P 1'
#
loop_
_entity.id
_entity.type
_entity.pdbx_description
1 polymer ?
#
loop_
_entity_poly.entity_id
_entity_poly.type
_entity_poly.pdbx_seq_one_letter_code
_entity_poly.pdbx_strand_id
1 'polypeptide(L)'
;MGDPRLQHIAENFDHMKRDLNDTFRFHCTQCGKCCINREDILMSPQDVFKAAQALQMTPHDFVKLYCDCYLGSTSRMPIVRLMPRGSIKRCPLLKNRKCMIHDAKPAVCAMFPLGRAIRIDKKDAEKDKLPPMKVEYIINDIDCGDNSETHTVKGWLESFGIPLNDEYFIEWQKTISLLSPRIQKLEKMLSDEVCDKLIDVLFIKLYLDYDMKADFFP
;
A
#
# COMPACT_ATOMS: atom_id res chain seq x y z
N MET A 1 -12.16 15.68 -8.36
CA MET A 1 -10.79 16.08 -8.73
C MET A 1 -9.87 14.94 -8.34
N GLY A 2 -9.02 14.46 -9.25
CA GLY A 2 -8.05 13.42 -8.93
C GLY A 2 -6.95 13.93 -7.99
N ASP A 3 -6.28 13.01 -7.28
CA ASP A 3 -5.11 13.36 -6.44
C ASP A 3 -3.99 13.94 -7.33
N PRO A 4 -3.52 15.18 -7.09
CA PRO A 4 -2.49 15.83 -7.92
C PRO A 4 -1.19 15.00 -8.04
N ARG A 5 -0.87 14.18 -7.03
CA ARG A 5 0.31 13.30 -7.05
C ARG A 5 0.14 12.14 -8.03
N LEU A 6 -1.05 11.54 -8.08
CA LEU A 6 -1.34 10.48 -9.05
C LEU A 6 -1.33 11.02 -10.48
N GLN A 7 -1.80 12.25 -10.68
CA GLN A 7 -1.72 12.93 -11.97
C GLN A 7 -0.26 13.18 -12.34
N HIS A 8 0.54 13.75 -11.43
CA HIS A 8 1.98 13.98 -11.64
C HIS A 8 2.73 12.68 -11.99
N ILE A 9 2.47 11.59 -11.26
CA ILE A 9 3.06 10.28 -11.56
C ILE A 9 2.64 9.80 -12.95
N ALA A 10 1.36 9.92 -13.31
CA ALA A 10 0.87 9.47 -14.61
C ALA A 10 1.50 10.26 -15.79
N GLU A 11 1.67 11.56 -15.62
CA GLU A 11 2.28 12.45 -16.64
C GLU A 11 3.79 12.23 -16.78
N ASN A 12 4.48 11.82 -15.71
CA ASN A 12 5.94 11.69 -15.67
C ASN A 12 6.44 10.25 -15.53
N PHE A 13 5.56 9.27 -15.66
CA PHE A 13 5.84 7.88 -15.34
C PHE A 13 7.10 7.35 -16.02
N ASP A 14 7.28 7.60 -17.31
CA ASP A 14 8.43 7.11 -18.09
C ASP A 14 9.76 7.72 -17.61
N HIS A 15 9.76 8.95 -17.13
CA HIS A 15 10.94 9.61 -16.55
C HIS A 15 11.25 9.12 -15.14
N MET A 16 10.23 8.75 -14.39
CA MET A 16 10.36 8.25 -13.02
C MET A 16 10.70 6.76 -12.97
N LYS A 17 10.41 6.02 -14.04
CA LYS A 17 10.63 4.58 -14.11
C LYS A 17 12.09 4.21 -13.87
N ARG A 18 12.29 3.10 -13.14
CA ARG A 18 13.61 2.52 -12.85
C ARG A 18 13.58 1.02 -13.04
N ASP A 19 14.64 0.51 -13.66
CA ASP A 19 14.91 -0.91 -13.74
C ASP A 19 15.62 -1.42 -12.46
N LEU A 20 15.60 -2.72 -12.23
CA LEU A 20 16.14 -3.32 -10.99
C LEU A 20 17.62 -3.02 -10.74
N ASN A 21 18.39 -2.83 -11.82
CA ASN A 21 19.81 -2.53 -11.75
C ASN A 21 20.13 -1.02 -11.76
N ASP A 22 19.13 -0.17 -11.96
CA ASP A 22 19.33 1.27 -11.89
C ASP A 22 19.74 1.69 -10.49
N THR A 23 20.59 2.71 -10.43
CA THR A 23 21.07 3.26 -9.17
C THR A 23 20.39 4.56 -8.81
N PHE A 24 20.27 4.80 -7.52
CA PHE A 24 19.84 6.08 -6.96
C PHE A 24 20.61 6.38 -5.67
N ARG A 25 20.64 7.64 -5.28
CA ARG A 25 21.33 8.09 -4.06
C ARG A 25 20.30 8.48 -3.01
N PHE A 26 20.37 7.82 -1.86
CA PHE A 26 19.52 8.10 -0.71
C PHE A 26 20.07 7.44 0.54
N HIS A 27 20.09 8.18 1.64
CA HIS A 27 20.34 7.65 2.97
C HIS A 27 19.26 8.15 3.94
N CYS A 28 18.61 7.21 4.64
CA CYS A 28 17.54 7.53 5.59
C CYS A 28 18.13 8.01 6.92
N THR A 29 18.16 9.30 7.15
CA THR A 29 18.59 9.91 8.43
C THR A 29 17.55 9.83 9.54
N GLN A 30 16.44 9.12 9.35
CA GLN A 30 15.31 9.03 10.28
C GLN A 30 14.77 10.42 10.71
N CYS A 31 14.85 11.40 9.82
CA CYS A 31 14.42 12.77 10.10
C CYS A 31 12.90 12.92 10.34
N GLY A 32 12.11 11.91 9.98
CA GLY A 32 10.66 11.91 10.14
C GLY A 32 9.89 12.75 9.12
N LYS A 33 10.55 13.40 8.16
CA LYS A 33 9.86 14.22 7.13
C LYS A 33 8.89 13.38 6.29
N CYS A 34 9.29 12.18 5.89
CA CYS A 34 8.40 11.26 5.15
C CYS A 34 7.19 10.76 5.96
N CYS A 35 7.14 11.06 7.26
CA CYS A 35 6.02 10.75 8.17
C CYS A 35 5.13 11.96 8.47
N ILE A 36 5.37 13.09 7.83
CA ILE A 36 4.62 14.34 8.00
C ILE A 36 3.94 14.70 6.68
N ASN A 37 2.76 15.32 6.78
CA ASN A 37 1.93 15.68 5.63
C ASN A 37 1.60 14.50 4.72
N ARG A 38 1.31 13.34 5.33
CA ARG A 38 0.99 12.09 4.62
C ARG A 38 -0.45 11.68 4.91
N GLU A 39 -1.24 11.62 3.86
CA GLU A 39 -2.64 11.14 3.90
C GLU A 39 -2.84 9.89 3.01
N ASP A 40 -1.77 9.39 2.44
CA ASP A 40 -1.73 8.43 1.35
C ASP A 40 -1.09 7.10 1.72
N ILE A 41 -0.86 6.83 2.99
CA ILE A 41 -0.28 5.55 3.42
C ILE A 41 -1.40 4.52 3.49
N LEU A 42 -1.70 3.93 2.33
CA LEU A 42 -2.63 2.82 2.22
C LEU A 42 -1.98 1.54 2.75
N MET A 43 -2.76 0.81 3.53
CA MET A 43 -2.34 -0.45 4.13
C MET A 43 -2.97 -1.61 3.36
N SER A 44 -2.15 -2.51 2.86
CA SER A 44 -2.67 -3.81 2.40
C SER A 44 -3.07 -4.69 3.60
N PRO A 45 -3.84 -5.76 3.41
CA PRO A 45 -4.10 -6.73 4.49
C PRO A 45 -2.82 -7.24 5.16
N GLN A 46 -1.78 -7.54 4.38
CA GLN A 46 -0.48 -7.96 4.91
C GLN A 46 0.22 -6.87 5.73
N ASP A 47 0.11 -5.61 5.31
CA ASP A 47 0.67 -4.49 6.08
C ASP A 47 -0.03 -4.34 7.43
N VAL A 48 -1.36 -4.47 7.47
CA VAL A 48 -2.14 -4.45 8.73
C VAL A 48 -1.72 -5.58 9.65
N PHE A 49 -1.62 -6.80 9.11
CA PHE A 49 -1.20 -7.98 9.87
C PHE A 49 0.20 -7.79 10.47
N LYS A 50 1.21 -7.45 9.67
CA LYS A 50 2.59 -7.24 10.11
C LYS A 50 2.71 -6.11 11.14
N ALA A 51 1.99 -5.01 10.93
CA ALA A 51 1.99 -3.88 11.85
C ALA A 51 1.34 -4.24 13.21
N ALA A 52 0.22 -4.95 13.18
CA ALA A 52 -0.45 -5.45 14.39
C ALA A 52 0.45 -6.45 15.15
N GLN A 53 1.09 -7.37 14.45
CA GLN A 53 2.03 -8.34 15.03
C GLN A 53 3.22 -7.63 15.70
N ALA A 54 3.83 -6.65 15.03
CA ALA A 54 4.95 -5.87 15.57
C ALA A 54 4.58 -5.07 16.84
N LEU A 55 3.32 -4.66 16.97
CA LEU A 55 2.81 -3.97 18.15
C LEU A 55 2.14 -4.90 19.17
N GLN A 56 2.17 -6.23 18.95
CA GLN A 56 1.59 -7.25 19.81
C GLN A 56 0.10 -7.01 20.11
N MET A 57 -0.66 -6.65 19.09
CA MET A 57 -2.09 -6.39 19.17
C MET A 57 -2.86 -7.13 18.08
N THR A 58 -4.19 -7.13 18.17
CA THR A 58 -5.03 -7.69 17.11
C THR A 58 -5.10 -6.73 15.90
N PRO A 59 -5.36 -7.23 14.68
CA PRO A 59 -5.62 -6.36 13.54
C PRO A 59 -6.76 -5.38 13.79
N HIS A 60 -7.80 -5.82 14.49
CA HIS A 60 -8.93 -4.98 14.90
C HIS A 60 -8.46 -3.78 15.77
N ASP A 61 -7.66 -4.03 16.81
CA ASP A 61 -7.16 -2.96 17.69
C ASP A 61 -6.21 -2.03 16.95
N PHE A 62 -5.35 -2.58 16.09
CA PHE A 62 -4.46 -1.79 15.25
C PHE A 62 -5.24 -0.83 14.35
N VAL A 63 -6.22 -1.34 13.61
CA VAL A 63 -7.04 -0.53 12.71
C VAL A 63 -7.81 0.52 13.50
N LYS A 64 -8.44 0.16 14.60
CA LYS A 64 -9.18 1.08 15.47
C LYS A 64 -8.33 2.23 16.02
N LEU A 65 -7.06 1.95 16.37
CA LEU A 65 -6.19 2.93 17.01
C LEU A 65 -5.40 3.80 16.03
N TYR A 66 -5.06 3.27 14.85
CA TYR A 66 -4.08 3.89 13.96
C TYR A 66 -4.57 4.16 12.55
N CYS A 67 -5.76 3.66 12.17
CA CYS A 67 -6.21 3.74 10.79
C CYS A 67 -7.55 4.44 10.64
N ASP A 68 -7.76 5.01 9.45
CA ASP A 68 -9.08 5.33 8.89
C ASP A 68 -9.48 4.24 7.92
N CYS A 69 -10.78 3.91 7.90
CA CYS A 69 -11.37 2.96 6.97
C CYS A 69 -12.45 3.67 6.16
N TYR A 70 -12.45 3.48 4.87
CA TYR A 70 -13.45 4.06 3.98
C TYR A 70 -13.64 3.22 2.73
N LEU A 71 -14.73 3.45 2.03
CA LEU A 71 -15.03 2.77 0.78
C LEU A 71 -14.41 3.53 -0.40
N GLY A 72 -13.60 2.85 -1.19
CA GLY A 72 -12.97 3.44 -2.38
C GLY A 72 -14.04 3.93 -3.37
N SER A 73 -13.95 5.18 -3.79
CA SER A 73 -14.94 5.80 -4.68
C SER A 73 -15.10 5.07 -6.02
N THR A 74 -14.00 4.59 -6.57
CA THR A 74 -13.96 3.86 -7.86
C THR A 74 -13.98 2.35 -7.65
N SER A 75 -13.14 1.82 -6.76
CA SER A 75 -13.03 0.37 -6.55
C SER A 75 -14.23 -0.23 -5.82
N ARG A 76 -14.93 0.56 -5.02
CA ARG A 76 -15.96 0.10 -4.07
C ARG A 76 -15.46 -0.97 -3.11
N MET A 77 -14.13 -1.08 -2.95
CA MET A 77 -13.49 -1.96 -1.98
C MET A 77 -13.23 -1.21 -0.67
N PRO A 78 -13.25 -1.90 0.48
CA PRO A 78 -12.76 -1.33 1.72
C PRO A 78 -11.29 -0.92 1.58
N ILE A 79 -10.98 0.28 2.00
CA ILE A 79 -9.63 0.83 2.03
C ILE A 79 -9.25 1.15 3.47
N VAL A 80 -8.08 0.69 3.88
CA VAL A 80 -7.45 1.02 5.16
C VAL A 80 -6.27 1.93 4.90
N ARG A 81 -6.18 3.06 5.62
CA ARG A 81 -5.02 3.95 5.58
C ARG A 81 -4.60 4.35 6.99
N LEU A 82 -3.33 4.67 7.17
CA LEU A 82 -2.89 5.27 8.43
C LEU A 82 -3.57 6.63 8.63
N MET A 83 -4.16 6.83 9.81
CA MET A 83 -4.93 8.04 10.17
C MET A 83 -3.98 9.20 10.52
N PRO A 84 -3.88 10.25 9.69
CA PRO A 84 -3.00 11.38 9.96
C PRO A 84 -3.44 12.15 11.22
N ARG A 85 -2.50 12.59 12.05
CA ARG A 85 -2.78 13.28 13.31
C ARG A 85 -2.31 14.73 13.31
N GLY A 86 -3.17 15.59 13.83
CA GLY A 86 -2.89 17.01 14.02
C GLY A 86 -2.83 17.82 12.72
N SER A 87 -2.55 19.11 12.83
CA SER A 87 -2.50 20.06 11.71
C SER A 87 -1.40 19.75 10.69
N ILE A 88 -0.31 19.14 11.12
CA ILE A 88 0.81 18.72 10.25
C ILE A 88 0.60 17.31 9.65
N LYS A 89 -0.57 16.72 9.84
CA LYS A 89 -0.93 15.40 9.32
C LYS A 89 0.17 14.35 9.57
N ARG A 90 0.60 14.27 10.82
CA ARG A 90 1.67 13.37 11.24
C ARG A 90 1.18 11.91 11.24
N CYS A 91 2.03 11.00 10.76
CA CYS A 91 1.80 9.56 10.88
C CYS A 91 1.53 9.17 12.35
N PRO A 92 0.48 8.38 12.64
CA PRO A 92 0.13 7.99 14.00
C PRO A 92 1.18 7.09 14.66
N LEU A 93 2.02 6.43 13.86
CA LEU A 93 3.09 5.54 14.30
C LEU A 93 4.43 6.25 14.50
N LEU A 94 4.49 7.57 14.31
CA LEU A 94 5.70 8.36 14.56
C LEU A 94 5.73 8.79 16.05
N LYS A 95 6.63 8.20 16.84
CA LYS A 95 6.87 8.53 18.25
C LYS A 95 8.34 8.93 18.44
N ASN A 96 8.58 10.07 19.08
CA ASN A 96 9.93 10.58 19.35
C ASN A 96 10.81 10.61 18.07
N ARG A 97 10.25 11.04 16.94
CA ARG A 97 10.88 11.09 15.62
C ARG A 97 11.28 9.72 15.04
N LYS A 98 10.83 8.62 15.63
CA LYS A 98 11.10 7.26 15.15
C LYS A 98 9.80 6.53 14.82
N CYS A 99 9.83 5.70 13.81
CA CYS A 99 8.73 4.81 13.47
C CYS A 99 8.61 3.69 14.52
N MET A 100 7.42 3.53 15.11
CA MET A 100 7.18 2.47 16.11
C MET A 100 7.27 1.06 15.53
N ILE A 101 7.07 0.92 14.22
CA ILE A 101 7.11 -0.34 13.49
C ILE A 101 8.19 -0.30 12.41
N HIS A 102 9.41 0.19 12.76
CA HIS A 102 10.47 0.42 11.76
C HIS A 102 10.77 -0.83 10.92
N ASP A 103 10.83 -2.00 11.56
CA ASP A 103 11.18 -3.28 10.91
C ASP A 103 9.96 -3.98 10.28
N ALA A 104 8.77 -3.48 10.52
CA ALA A 104 7.51 -3.95 9.96
C ALA A 104 6.75 -2.82 9.25
N LYS A 105 7.47 -1.90 8.62
CA LYS A 105 6.88 -0.80 7.87
C LYS A 105 5.94 -1.31 6.78
N PRO A 106 4.82 -0.60 6.52
CA PRO A 106 4.04 -0.84 5.31
C PRO A 106 4.94 -0.80 4.07
N ALA A 107 4.66 -1.64 3.08
CA ALA A 107 5.49 -1.77 1.90
C ALA A 107 5.76 -0.42 1.22
N VAL A 108 4.77 0.47 1.15
CA VAL A 108 4.92 1.83 0.60
C VAL A 108 5.91 2.69 1.38
N CYS A 109 6.01 2.50 2.70
CA CYS A 109 6.97 3.21 3.55
C CYS A 109 8.37 2.58 3.49
N ALA A 110 8.44 1.24 3.41
CA ALA A 110 9.70 0.51 3.33
C ALA A 110 10.42 0.80 2.01
N MET A 111 9.69 0.83 0.90
CA MET A 111 10.25 1.12 -0.41
C MET A 111 10.74 2.55 -0.59
N PHE A 112 10.21 3.53 0.18
CA PHE A 112 10.57 4.94 -0.04
C PHE A 112 12.09 5.14 -0.12
N PRO A 113 12.64 5.85 -1.12
CA PRO A 113 11.96 6.75 -2.07
C PRO A 113 11.38 6.07 -3.31
N LEU A 114 11.51 4.76 -3.44
CA LEU A 114 10.89 4.05 -4.55
C LEU A 114 9.36 3.97 -4.35
N GLY A 115 8.66 3.92 -5.46
CA GLY A 115 7.25 3.53 -5.55
C GLY A 115 7.10 2.35 -6.49
N ARG A 116 5.94 1.71 -6.49
CA ARG A 116 5.61 0.66 -7.44
C ARG A 116 4.25 0.87 -8.06
N ALA A 117 4.12 0.44 -9.32
CA ALA A 117 2.88 0.45 -10.07
C ALA A 117 2.65 -0.91 -10.71
N ILE A 118 1.41 -1.22 -11.04
CA ILE A 118 1.05 -2.38 -11.86
C ILE A 118 0.87 -1.92 -13.30
N ARG A 119 1.64 -2.51 -14.18
CA ARG A 119 1.40 -2.45 -15.61
C ARG A 119 0.50 -3.61 -16.03
N ILE A 120 -0.58 -3.28 -16.71
CA ILE A 120 -1.50 -4.25 -17.29
C ILE A 120 -1.29 -4.25 -18.79
N ASP A 121 -0.82 -5.37 -19.35
CA ASP A 121 -0.67 -5.51 -20.80
C ASP A 121 -2.00 -5.97 -21.42
N LYS A 122 -2.74 -5.01 -21.97
CA LYS A 122 -4.05 -5.27 -22.58
C LYS A 122 -3.95 -6.04 -23.90
N LYS A 123 -2.75 -6.13 -24.50
CA LYS A 123 -2.57 -6.85 -25.77
C LYS A 123 -2.67 -8.37 -25.60
N ASP A 124 -2.32 -8.85 -24.39
CA ASP A 124 -2.35 -10.27 -24.03
C ASP A 124 -3.60 -10.66 -23.24
N ALA A 125 -4.64 -9.80 -23.26
CA ALA A 125 -5.90 -10.08 -22.58
C ALA A 125 -6.68 -11.17 -23.35
N GLU A 126 -6.68 -12.38 -22.83
CA GLU A 126 -7.60 -13.43 -23.26
C GLU A 126 -9.02 -13.11 -22.78
N LYS A 127 -10.02 -13.51 -23.60
CA LYS A 127 -11.42 -13.36 -23.22
C LYS A 127 -11.66 -14.13 -21.92
N ASP A 128 -12.20 -13.46 -20.91
CA ASP A 128 -12.50 -14.00 -19.58
C ASP A 128 -11.33 -14.25 -18.61
N LYS A 129 -10.10 -13.84 -18.96
CA LYS A 129 -8.96 -13.87 -18.03
C LYS A 129 -8.44 -12.46 -17.73
N LEU A 130 -7.97 -12.25 -16.52
CA LEU A 130 -7.23 -11.02 -16.22
C LEU A 130 -5.93 -11.00 -17.03
N PRO A 131 -5.63 -9.87 -17.69
CA PRO A 131 -4.38 -9.76 -18.43
C PRO A 131 -3.17 -9.87 -17.48
N PRO A 132 -2.01 -10.29 -17.99
CA PRO A 132 -0.79 -10.35 -17.22
C PRO A 132 -0.49 -9.02 -16.54
N MET A 133 -0.14 -9.09 -15.26
CA MET A 133 0.22 -7.93 -14.44
C MET A 133 1.72 -7.98 -14.16
N LYS A 134 2.40 -6.86 -14.40
CA LYS A 134 3.83 -6.71 -14.13
C LYS A 134 4.05 -5.56 -13.16
N VAL A 135 4.92 -5.79 -12.16
CA VAL A 135 5.36 -4.73 -11.26
C VAL A 135 6.39 -3.85 -11.97
N GLU A 136 6.19 -2.55 -11.94
CA GLU A 136 7.16 -1.55 -12.39
C GLU A 136 7.51 -0.64 -11.21
N TYR A 137 8.76 -0.23 -11.13
CA TYR A 137 9.27 0.64 -10.07
C TYR A 137 9.51 2.04 -10.61
N ILE A 138 9.25 3.02 -9.76
CA ILE A 138 9.51 4.44 -10.01
C ILE A 138 10.29 5.03 -8.85
N ILE A 139 11.02 6.13 -9.10
CA ILE A 139 11.60 6.93 -8.04
C ILE A 139 10.78 8.21 -7.85
N ASN A 140 10.42 8.49 -6.60
CA ASN A 140 9.72 9.73 -6.23
C ASN A 140 10.72 10.83 -5.93
N ASP A 141 10.26 12.09 -5.98
CA ASP A 141 11.04 13.22 -5.50
C ASP A 141 11.38 13.05 -4.02
N ILE A 142 12.64 13.32 -3.69
CA ILE A 142 13.19 13.09 -2.36
C ILE A 142 13.46 14.44 -1.70
N ASP A 143 12.72 14.76 -0.65
CA ASP A 143 12.88 15.98 0.15
C ASP A 143 13.39 15.70 1.58
N CYS A 144 13.78 14.47 1.87
CA CYS A 144 14.24 14.02 3.17
C CYS A 144 15.47 13.11 3.07
N GLY A 145 16.12 12.83 4.22
CA GLY A 145 17.37 12.09 4.21
C GLY A 145 18.51 12.90 3.61
N ASP A 146 19.53 12.22 3.11
CA ASP A 146 20.63 12.79 2.35
C ASP A 146 21.05 11.85 1.20
N ASN A 147 22.06 12.25 0.43
CA ASN A 147 22.52 11.52 -0.75
C ASN A 147 23.89 10.81 -0.50
N SER A 148 24.20 10.45 0.74
CA SER A 148 25.51 9.88 1.10
C SER A 148 25.68 8.42 0.65
N GLU A 149 24.60 7.70 0.45
CA GLU A 149 24.61 6.29 0.05
C GLU A 149 24.09 6.10 -1.37
N THR A 150 24.62 5.09 -2.06
CA THR A 150 24.17 4.69 -3.40
C THR A 150 23.59 3.27 -3.33
N HIS A 151 22.41 3.08 -3.87
CA HIS A 151 21.71 1.80 -3.89
C HIS A 151 21.32 1.44 -5.31
N THR A 152 21.21 0.15 -5.60
CA THR A 152 20.41 -0.32 -6.74
C THR A 152 18.96 -0.51 -6.30
N VAL A 153 18.00 -0.42 -7.23
CA VAL A 153 16.60 -0.71 -6.94
C VAL A 153 16.45 -2.10 -6.30
N LYS A 154 17.11 -3.10 -6.89
CA LYS A 154 17.14 -4.47 -6.38
C LYS A 154 17.66 -4.53 -4.95
N GLY A 155 18.85 -4.02 -4.69
CA GLY A 155 19.49 -4.08 -3.37
C GLY A 155 18.68 -3.35 -2.29
N TRP A 156 18.01 -2.24 -2.66
CA TRP A 156 17.13 -1.52 -1.76
C TRP A 156 15.91 -2.33 -1.35
N LEU A 157 15.21 -2.96 -2.32
CA LEU A 157 14.06 -3.80 -2.04
C LEU A 157 14.43 -5.01 -1.18
N GLU A 158 15.54 -5.69 -1.51
CA GLU A 158 16.06 -6.83 -0.76
C GLU A 158 16.40 -6.47 0.68
N SER A 159 16.93 -5.26 0.95
CA SER A 159 17.27 -4.81 2.30
C SER A 159 16.07 -4.68 3.23
N PHE A 160 14.86 -4.53 2.67
CA PHE A 160 13.59 -4.51 3.41
C PHE A 160 12.79 -5.81 3.27
N GLY A 161 13.38 -6.87 2.71
CA GLY A 161 12.71 -8.15 2.51
C GLY A 161 11.51 -8.06 1.54
N ILE A 162 11.53 -7.08 0.61
CA ILE A 162 10.48 -6.94 -0.41
C ILE A 162 10.87 -7.78 -1.62
N PRO A 163 10.07 -8.81 -2.00
CA PRO A 163 10.37 -9.64 -3.15
C PRO A 163 10.38 -8.84 -4.44
N LEU A 164 11.33 -9.10 -5.33
CA LEU A 164 11.41 -8.43 -6.64
C LEU A 164 10.22 -8.76 -7.54
N ASN A 165 9.72 -9.98 -7.42
CA ASN A 165 8.42 -10.40 -7.97
C ASN A 165 7.46 -10.60 -6.79
N ASP A 166 6.84 -9.52 -6.33
CA ASP A 166 5.94 -9.53 -5.18
C ASP A 166 4.60 -10.18 -5.58
N GLU A 167 4.56 -11.50 -5.48
CA GLU A 167 3.36 -12.30 -5.81
C GLU A 167 2.16 -11.87 -4.97
N TYR A 168 2.37 -11.56 -3.68
CA TYR A 168 1.29 -11.04 -2.85
C TYR A 168 0.71 -9.74 -3.40
N PHE A 169 1.55 -8.80 -3.77
CA PHE A 169 1.09 -7.53 -4.33
C PHE A 169 0.31 -7.74 -5.64
N ILE A 170 0.81 -8.62 -6.51
CA ILE A 170 0.13 -8.96 -7.77
C ILE A 170 -1.24 -9.60 -7.49
N GLU A 171 -1.29 -10.59 -6.60
CA GLU A 171 -2.56 -11.27 -6.26
C GLU A 171 -3.54 -10.32 -5.56
N TRP A 172 -3.05 -9.41 -4.71
CA TRP A 172 -3.89 -8.37 -4.13
C TRP A 172 -4.50 -7.45 -5.19
N GLN A 173 -3.71 -7.00 -6.18
CA GLN A 173 -4.22 -6.19 -7.29
C GLN A 173 -5.22 -6.97 -8.17
N LYS A 174 -4.98 -8.25 -8.41
CA LYS A 174 -5.94 -9.13 -9.11
C LYS A 174 -7.24 -9.23 -8.32
N THR A 175 -7.16 -9.44 -7.02
CA THR A 175 -8.32 -9.52 -6.12
C THR A 175 -9.17 -8.26 -6.22
N ILE A 176 -8.56 -7.08 -6.12
CA ILE A 176 -9.25 -5.80 -6.30
C ILE A 176 -9.91 -5.71 -7.68
N SER A 177 -9.17 -6.07 -8.73
CA SER A 177 -9.65 -6.00 -10.12
C SER A 177 -10.82 -6.95 -10.38
N LEU A 178 -10.87 -8.08 -9.71
CA LEU A 178 -11.96 -9.07 -9.82
C LEU A 178 -13.18 -8.71 -8.99
N LEU A 179 -12.98 -8.22 -7.77
CA LEU A 179 -14.07 -7.94 -6.84
C LEU A 179 -14.78 -6.61 -7.15
N SER A 180 -14.01 -5.57 -7.50
CA SER A 180 -14.55 -4.23 -7.73
C SER A 180 -15.76 -4.20 -8.70
N PRO A 181 -15.69 -4.74 -9.92
CA PRO A 181 -16.84 -4.71 -10.82
C PRO A 181 -18.02 -5.58 -10.33
N ARG A 182 -17.75 -6.64 -9.55
CA ARG A 182 -18.80 -7.47 -8.96
C ARG A 182 -19.55 -6.72 -7.86
N ILE A 183 -18.82 -6.02 -6.98
CA ILE A 183 -19.42 -5.20 -5.93
C ILE A 183 -20.25 -4.08 -6.55
N GLN A 184 -19.72 -3.35 -7.53
CA GLN A 184 -20.45 -2.30 -8.25
C GLN A 184 -21.75 -2.82 -8.92
N LYS A 185 -21.74 -4.07 -9.38
CA LYS A 185 -22.95 -4.71 -9.92
C LYS A 185 -23.95 -5.04 -8.80
N LEU A 186 -23.48 -5.58 -7.69
CA LEU A 186 -24.33 -5.94 -6.54
C LEU A 186 -24.98 -4.70 -5.91
N GLU A 187 -24.27 -3.59 -5.79
CA GLU A 187 -24.77 -2.31 -5.29
C GLU A 187 -25.99 -1.78 -6.09
N LYS A 188 -26.06 -2.12 -7.37
CA LYS A 188 -27.22 -1.75 -8.23
C LYS A 188 -28.42 -2.68 -8.08
N MET A 189 -28.23 -3.84 -7.44
CA MET A 189 -29.25 -4.90 -7.36
C MET A 189 -29.77 -5.14 -5.94
N LEU A 190 -29.01 -4.75 -4.94
CA LEU A 190 -29.30 -5.00 -3.53
C LEU A 190 -29.73 -3.70 -2.83
N SER A 191 -30.40 -3.84 -1.69
CA SER A 191 -30.66 -2.69 -0.82
C SER A 191 -29.39 -2.19 -0.14
N ASP A 192 -29.39 -0.92 0.26
CA ASP A 192 -28.23 -0.29 0.95
C ASP A 192 -27.84 -1.10 2.21
N GLU A 193 -28.84 -1.55 3.01
CA GLU A 193 -28.59 -2.37 4.20
C GLU A 193 -27.84 -3.67 3.91
N VAL A 194 -28.16 -4.34 2.79
CA VAL A 194 -27.50 -5.59 2.38
C VAL A 194 -26.11 -5.28 1.84
N CYS A 195 -25.95 -4.18 1.11
CA CYS A 195 -24.65 -3.71 0.62
C CYS A 195 -23.70 -3.39 1.79
N ASP A 196 -24.17 -2.65 2.79
CA ASP A 196 -23.37 -2.32 3.98
C ASP A 196 -22.89 -3.59 4.70
N LYS A 197 -23.79 -4.55 4.93
CA LYS A 197 -23.41 -5.86 5.52
C LYS A 197 -22.39 -6.61 4.67
N LEU A 198 -22.51 -6.58 3.35
CA LEU A 198 -21.57 -7.21 2.45
C LEU A 198 -20.17 -6.56 2.58
N ILE A 199 -20.12 -5.22 2.61
CA ILE A 199 -18.86 -4.47 2.76
C ILE A 199 -18.22 -4.74 4.13
N ASP A 200 -19.02 -4.79 5.20
CA ASP A 200 -18.53 -5.14 6.54
C ASP A 200 -17.89 -6.55 6.58
N VAL A 201 -18.58 -7.54 5.99
CA VAL A 201 -18.02 -8.91 5.90
C VAL A 201 -16.74 -8.93 5.08
N LEU A 202 -16.71 -8.23 3.95
CA LEU A 202 -15.49 -8.13 3.13
C LEU A 202 -14.34 -7.47 3.92
N PHE A 203 -14.63 -6.38 4.62
CA PHE A 203 -13.64 -5.70 5.44
C PHE A 203 -13.07 -6.61 6.52
N ILE A 204 -13.94 -7.30 7.27
CA ILE A 204 -13.51 -8.25 8.32
C ILE A 204 -12.63 -9.35 7.71
N LYS A 205 -13.07 -9.99 6.64
CA LYS A 205 -12.35 -11.11 6.00
C LYS A 205 -11.04 -10.69 5.38
N LEU A 206 -10.95 -9.49 4.81
CA LEU A 206 -9.74 -9.02 4.16
C LEU A 206 -8.70 -8.48 5.15
N TYR A 207 -9.12 -7.82 6.24
CA TYR A 207 -8.22 -7.06 7.08
C TYR A 207 -8.12 -7.50 8.54
N LEU A 208 -9.14 -8.19 9.09
CA LEU A 208 -9.22 -8.41 10.53
C LEU A 208 -9.17 -9.89 10.96
N ASP A 209 -9.63 -10.80 10.11
CA ASP A 209 -9.84 -12.22 10.45
C ASP A 209 -8.57 -13.03 10.18
N TYR A 210 -7.51 -12.77 10.97
CA TYR A 210 -6.23 -13.48 10.88
C TYR A 210 -5.83 -14.09 12.24
N ASP A 211 -5.29 -15.30 12.19
CA ASP A 211 -4.61 -15.88 13.36
C ASP A 211 -3.22 -15.23 13.52
N MET A 212 -3.06 -14.41 14.55
CA MET A 212 -1.82 -13.68 14.84
C MET A 212 -0.66 -14.59 15.28
N LYS A 213 -0.90 -15.88 15.51
CA LYS A 213 0.13 -16.89 15.82
C LYS A 213 0.62 -17.63 14.59
N ALA A 214 -0.10 -17.54 13.49
CA ALA A 214 0.26 -18.12 12.21
C ALA A 214 1.03 -17.11 11.34
N ASP A 215 1.66 -17.59 10.28
CA ASP A 215 2.16 -16.73 9.22
C ASP A 215 0.97 -16.13 8.45
N PHE A 216 1.20 -14.97 7.82
CA PHE A 216 0.14 -14.33 7.03
C PHE A 216 -0.35 -15.22 5.89
N PHE A 217 0.54 -16.01 5.31
CA PHE A 217 0.24 -17.15 4.44
C PHE A 217 0.65 -18.42 5.16
N PRO A 218 -0.28 -19.33 5.43
CA PRO A 218 0.02 -20.66 5.96
C PRO A 218 0.72 -21.55 4.92
#